data_64621899d97a711b9c0f0c77a7e84225
#
_entry.id   64621899d97a711b9c0f0c77a7e84225
#
_cell.length_a   1.000
_cell.length_b   1.000
_cell.length_c   1.000
_cell.angle_alpha   90.00
_cell.angle_beta   90.00
_cell.angle_gamma   90.00
#
_symmetry.space_group_name_H-M   'P 1'
#
loop_
_entity.id
_entity.type
_entity.pdbx_description
1 polymer ?
#
loop_
_entity_poly.entity_id
_entity_poly.type
_entity_poly.pdbx_seq_one_letter_code
_entity_poly.pdbx_strand_id
1 'polypeptide(L)'
;MIVVLPNGRAIKDDRATGNIMAPDKVEGFAIFEKDLLNDLIPFIEKTYPVIKNRESRAIAGLSMGGGQSLNFGLGNLDKFAWVGGFSSAPNTKAPEVLVPNPEATKQQLKLLWISCGDNDNLMSFSERTHLYLQQHRIPHIFYVEPGGHDFNVWKNDLYLFSQLLFKPVDTSSFDKYGLHGTRAESNVRNSKYPQLTADHRAIFRIKAPDAQKVQIDLGRKYDMVRQEGGIWETVTDSLGEGFHYY
;
A
#
# COMPACT_ATOMS: atom_id res chain seq x y z
N MET A 1 18.41 14.68 -0.26
CA MET A 1 17.87 13.58 -1.08
C MET A 1 17.89 13.98 -2.55
N ILE A 2 18.26 13.06 -3.45
CA ILE A 2 18.13 13.25 -4.91
C ILE A 2 16.90 12.46 -5.34
N VAL A 3 16.05 13.05 -6.17
CA VAL A 3 14.86 12.39 -6.74
C VAL A 3 15.10 12.24 -8.24
N VAL A 4 14.90 11.02 -8.74
CA VAL A 4 15.05 10.67 -10.15
C VAL A 4 13.69 10.26 -10.69
N LEU A 5 13.23 10.92 -11.76
CA LEU A 5 11.93 10.68 -12.38
C LEU A 5 12.14 10.13 -13.81
N PRO A 6 12.33 8.81 -13.94
CA PRO A 6 12.49 8.19 -15.26
C PRO A 6 11.13 8.05 -15.97
N ASN A 7 11.16 7.85 -17.28
CA ASN A 7 9.96 7.60 -18.08
C ASN A 7 9.27 6.25 -17.71
N GLY A 8 10.03 5.28 -17.21
CA GLY A 8 9.49 3.98 -16.79
C GLY A 8 9.22 3.02 -17.96
N ARG A 9 9.63 3.34 -19.18
CA ARG A 9 9.53 2.49 -20.38
C ARG A 9 10.86 2.39 -21.09
N ALA A 10 11.34 1.17 -21.30
CA ALA A 10 12.60 0.90 -22.01
C ALA A 10 12.32 0.33 -23.40
N ILE A 11 11.77 1.17 -24.29
CA ILE A 11 11.51 0.85 -25.69
C ILE A 11 11.96 2.01 -26.58
N LYS A 12 12.21 1.72 -27.84
CA LYS A 12 12.75 2.71 -28.81
C LYS A 12 11.84 3.92 -28.98
N ASP A 13 10.52 3.71 -29.01
CA ASP A 13 9.51 4.77 -28.99
C ASP A 13 8.77 4.74 -27.64
N ASP A 14 9.28 5.49 -26.69
CA ASP A 14 8.78 5.54 -25.31
C ASP A 14 7.62 6.55 -25.11
N ARG A 15 7.14 7.19 -26.19
CA ARG A 15 6.05 8.16 -26.12
C ARG A 15 4.74 7.49 -25.70
N ALA A 16 3.98 8.17 -24.84
CA ALA A 16 2.66 7.72 -24.40
C ALA A 16 1.58 8.01 -25.45
N THR A 17 1.79 7.56 -26.70
CA THR A 17 0.87 7.75 -27.81
C THR A 17 0.19 6.44 -28.20
N GLY A 18 -1.05 6.52 -28.70
CA GLY A 18 -1.82 5.35 -29.10
C GLY A 18 -2.29 4.52 -27.90
N ASN A 19 -2.44 3.20 -28.10
CA ASN A 19 -2.84 2.28 -27.02
C ASN A 19 -1.62 1.96 -26.15
N ILE A 20 -1.56 2.56 -24.98
CA ILE A 20 -0.48 2.33 -23.99
C ILE A 20 -0.48 0.90 -23.41
N MET A 21 -1.58 0.16 -23.59
CA MET A 21 -1.71 -1.25 -23.19
C MET A 21 -1.45 -2.21 -24.37
N ALA A 22 -0.94 -1.74 -25.49
CA ALA A 22 -0.49 -2.61 -26.56
C ALA A 22 0.67 -3.51 -26.07
N PRO A 23 0.76 -4.77 -26.54
CA PRO A 23 1.73 -5.75 -26.01
C PRO A 23 3.19 -5.26 -26.02
N ASP A 24 3.62 -4.59 -27.09
CA ASP A 24 4.95 -3.98 -27.21
C ASP A 24 5.20 -2.87 -26.19
N LYS A 25 4.19 -2.08 -25.87
CA LYS A 25 4.25 -1.01 -24.86
C LYS A 25 4.29 -1.58 -23.44
N VAL A 26 3.48 -2.60 -23.19
CA VAL A 26 3.46 -3.31 -21.88
C VAL A 26 4.79 -4.01 -21.62
N GLU A 27 5.40 -4.62 -22.63
CA GLU A 27 6.75 -5.21 -22.53
C GLU A 27 7.79 -4.17 -22.12
N GLY A 28 7.71 -2.96 -22.64
CA GLY A 28 8.60 -1.84 -22.27
C GLY A 28 8.59 -1.50 -20.78
N PHE A 29 7.46 -1.66 -20.09
CA PHE A 29 7.39 -1.49 -18.65
C PHE A 29 8.15 -2.56 -17.88
N ALA A 30 8.15 -3.82 -18.36
CA ALA A 30 8.89 -4.91 -17.73
C ALA A 30 10.39 -4.83 -18.01
N ILE A 31 10.77 -4.48 -19.25
CA ILE A 31 12.20 -4.33 -19.66
C ILE A 31 12.87 -3.21 -18.88
N PHE A 32 12.12 -2.17 -18.48
CA PHE A 32 12.65 -1.04 -17.71
C PHE A 32 13.34 -1.46 -16.40
N GLU A 33 13.02 -2.61 -15.83
CA GLU A 33 13.76 -3.14 -14.67
C GLU A 33 15.26 -3.26 -14.95
N LYS A 34 15.63 -3.75 -16.14
CA LYS A 34 17.02 -3.91 -16.54
C LYS A 34 17.72 -2.58 -16.75
N ASP A 35 17.04 -1.65 -17.40
CA ASP A 35 17.53 -0.28 -17.63
C ASP A 35 17.75 0.44 -16.27
N LEU A 36 16.78 0.33 -15.36
CA LEU A 36 16.87 0.88 -14.01
C LEU A 36 18.09 0.35 -13.24
N LEU A 37 18.26 -0.98 -13.24
CA LEU A 37 19.27 -1.63 -12.41
C LEU A 37 20.69 -1.56 -13.00
N ASN A 38 20.81 -1.67 -14.33
CA ASN A 38 22.10 -1.81 -14.99
C ASN A 38 22.65 -0.49 -15.56
N ASP A 39 21.77 0.48 -15.83
CA ASP A 39 22.16 1.73 -16.48
C ASP A 39 21.86 2.94 -15.59
N LEU A 40 20.60 3.16 -15.18
CA LEU A 40 20.19 4.36 -14.47
C LEU A 40 20.80 4.46 -13.07
N ILE A 41 20.70 3.42 -12.24
CA ILE A 41 21.30 3.43 -10.89
C ILE A 41 22.82 3.62 -10.97
N PRO A 42 23.57 2.87 -11.78
CA PRO A 42 25.02 3.09 -11.93
C PRO A 42 25.39 4.47 -12.46
N PHE A 43 24.59 5.03 -13.39
CA PHE A 43 24.80 6.38 -13.89
C PHE A 43 24.67 7.44 -12.77
N ILE A 44 23.60 7.34 -11.97
CA ILE A 44 23.37 8.27 -10.84
C ILE A 44 24.50 8.14 -9.81
N GLU A 45 24.90 6.92 -9.47
CA GLU A 45 25.95 6.64 -8.49
C GLU A 45 27.36 7.09 -8.94
N LYS A 46 27.58 7.15 -10.24
CA LYS A 46 28.82 7.66 -10.83
C LYS A 46 28.84 9.19 -10.93
N THR A 47 27.68 9.78 -11.20
CA THR A 47 27.56 11.20 -11.55
C THR A 47 27.35 12.10 -10.33
N TYR A 48 26.68 11.59 -9.31
CA TYR A 48 26.28 12.38 -8.14
C TYR A 48 26.83 11.79 -6.84
N PRO A 49 27.10 12.62 -5.82
CA PRO A 49 27.62 12.19 -4.53
C PRO A 49 26.49 11.55 -3.68
N VAL A 50 26.05 10.36 -4.05
CA VAL A 50 25.00 9.60 -3.36
C VAL A 50 25.58 8.48 -2.50
N ILE A 51 24.86 8.09 -1.46
CA ILE A 51 25.17 6.90 -0.65
C ILE A 51 24.69 5.68 -1.42
N LYS A 52 25.58 4.72 -1.71
CA LYS A 52 25.35 3.60 -2.63
C LYS A 52 24.87 2.32 -1.96
N ASN A 53 24.17 2.41 -0.86
CA ASN A 53 23.61 1.24 -0.19
C ASN A 53 22.07 1.18 -0.33
N ARG A 54 21.50 0.01 -0.10
CA ARG A 54 20.05 -0.23 -0.19
C ARG A 54 19.25 0.59 0.82
N GLU A 55 19.79 0.82 2.01
CA GLU A 55 19.14 1.58 3.08
C GLU A 55 18.97 3.06 2.72
N SER A 56 19.74 3.55 1.76
CA SER A 56 19.69 4.93 1.25
C SER A 56 19.01 5.03 -0.11
N ARG A 57 18.36 3.95 -0.58
CA ARG A 57 17.66 3.93 -1.86
C ARG A 57 16.21 3.50 -1.71
N ALA A 58 15.32 4.32 -2.26
CA ALA A 58 13.89 4.09 -2.30
C ALA A 58 13.40 3.98 -3.74
N ILE A 59 12.32 3.25 -3.94
CA ILE A 59 11.56 3.22 -5.19
C ILE A 59 10.08 3.41 -4.89
N ALA A 60 9.43 4.30 -5.64
CA ALA A 60 7.99 4.48 -5.54
C ALA A 60 7.40 4.91 -6.88
N GLY A 61 6.12 4.67 -7.06
CA GLY A 61 5.42 5.09 -8.26
C GLY A 61 3.91 4.96 -8.14
N LEU A 62 3.21 5.55 -9.10
CA LEU A 62 1.75 5.52 -9.19
C LEU A 62 1.29 4.69 -10.39
N SER A 63 0.09 4.14 -10.32
CA SER A 63 -0.54 3.40 -11.43
C SER A 63 0.38 2.30 -11.99
N MET A 64 0.74 2.34 -13.26
CA MET A 64 1.74 1.44 -13.86
C MET A 64 3.09 1.52 -13.15
N GLY A 65 3.52 2.72 -12.74
CA GLY A 65 4.72 2.92 -11.94
C GLY A 65 4.60 2.34 -10.53
N GLY A 66 3.39 2.29 -9.95
CA GLY A 66 3.10 1.59 -8.70
C GLY A 66 3.37 0.09 -8.82
N GLY A 67 2.84 -0.54 -9.88
CA GLY A 67 3.13 -1.94 -10.20
C GLY A 67 4.61 -2.19 -10.44
N GLN A 68 5.30 -1.31 -11.18
CA GLN A 68 6.75 -1.42 -11.38
C GLN A 68 7.51 -1.30 -10.06
N SER A 69 7.15 -0.34 -9.21
CA SER A 69 7.82 -0.13 -7.92
C SER A 69 7.69 -1.34 -7.00
N LEU A 70 6.51 -1.97 -6.95
CA LEU A 70 6.33 -3.22 -6.21
C LEU A 70 7.11 -4.37 -6.85
N ASN A 71 7.04 -4.54 -8.18
CA ASN A 71 7.73 -5.62 -8.89
C ASN A 71 9.26 -5.53 -8.73
N PHE A 72 9.82 -4.34 -8.93
CA PHE A 72 11.27 -4.13 -8.94
C PHE A 72 11.81 -3.98 -7.52
N GLY A 73 11.10 -3.26 -6.66
CA GLY A 73 11.51 -3.02 -5.28
C GLY A 73 11.52 -4.30 -4.44
N LEU A 74 10.45 -5.09 -4.52
CA LEU A 74 10.36 -6.35 -3.78
C LEU A 74 11.17 -7.48 -4.45
N GLY A 75 11.34 -7.43 -5.77
CA GLY A 75 12.20 -8.36 -6.51
C GLY A 75 13.70 -8.12 -6.31
N ASN A 76 14.11 -6.93 -5.86
CA ASN A 76 15.51 -6.53 -5.70
C ASN A 76 15.76 -5.90 -4.33
N LEU A 77 15.47 -6.63 -3.26
CA LEU A 77 15.66 -6.17 -1.88
C LEU A 77 17.12 -5.93 -1.51
N ASP A 78 18.07 -6.45 -2.29
CA ASP A 78 19.50 -6.11 -2.21
C ASP A 78 19.82 -4.70 -2.73
N LYS A 79 18.89 -4.07 -3.48
CA LYS A 79 19.01 -2.71 -4.03
C LYS A 79 18.12 -1.70 -3.31
N PHE A 80 16.93 -2.10 -2.87
CA PHE A 80 15.93 -1.21 -2.31
C PHE A 80 15.50 -1.67 -0.92
N ALA A 81 15.43 -0.74 0.05
CA ALA A 81 14.91 -1.00 1.37
C ALA A 81 13.56 -0.30 1.63
N TRP A 82 13.19 0.64 0.78
CA TRP A 82 12.00 1.49 0.89
C TRP A 82 11.21 1.40 -0.41
N VAL A 83 9.99 0.88 -0.33
CA VAL A 83 9.17 0.59 -1.50
C VAL A 83 7.79 1.20 -1.33
N GLY A 84 7.30 1.91 -2.35
CA GLY A 84 5.97 2.51 -2.38
C GLY A 84 5.22 2.21 -3.67
N GLY A 85 3.99 1.71 -3.56
CA GLY A 85 3.07 1.52 -4.68
C GLY A 85 1.77 2.28 -4.45
N PHE A 86 1.48 3.29 -5.28
CA PHE A 86 0.28 4.12 -5.20
C PHE A 86 -0.69 3.73 -6.30
N SER A 87 -1.92 3.33 -5.97
CA SER A 87 -2.93 2.88 -6.95
C SER A 87 -2.36 1.91 -8.00
N SER A 88 -1.70 0.87 -7.55
CA SER A 88 -0.93 -0.04 -8.42
C SER A 88 -1.80 -0.67 -9.51
N ALA A 89 -1.30 -0.67 -10.76
CA ALA A 89 -2.05 -1.10 -11.94
C ALA A 89 -1.92 -2.62 -12.22
N PRO A 90 -2.62 -3.15 -13.25
CA PRO A 90 -2.63 -4.58 -13.59
C PRO A 90 -1.27 -5.23 -13.90
N ASN A 91 -0.23 -4.45 -14.18
CA ASN A 91 1.14 -4.95 -14.34
C ASN A 91 1.77 -5.42 -13.02
N THR A 92 1.11 -5.20 -11.88
CA THR A 92 1.54 -5.70 -10.58
C THR A 92 1.47 -7.23 -10.56
N LYS A 93 2.59 -7.88 -10.30
CA LYS A 93 2.67 -9.34 -10.16
C LYS A 93 1.76 -9.83 -9.03
N ALA A 94 1.43 -11.12 -9.06
CA ALA A 94 0.72 -11.76 -7.96
C ALA A 94 1.52 -11.67 -6.65
N PRO A 95 0.85 -11.54 -5.48
CA PRO A 95 1.54 -11.29 -4.22
C PRO A 95 2.58 -12.36 -3.84
N GLU A 96 2.30 -13.62 -4.11
CA GLU A 96 3.21 -14.74 -3.89
C GLU A 96 4.46 -14.69 -4.79
N VAL A 97 4.37 -14.02 -5.94
CA VAL A 97 5.50 -13.78 -6.85
C VAL A 97 6.30 -12.55 -6.40
N LEU A 98 5.60 -11.54 -5.86
CA LEU A 98 6.25 -10.34 -5.29
C LEU A 98 7.06 -10.69 -4.05
N VAL A 99 6.55 -11.59 -3.22
CA VAL A 99 7.11 -11.96 -1.92
C VAL A 99 7.20 -13.49 -1.80
N PRO A 100 8.13 -14.13 -2.53
CA PRO A 100 8.27 -15.59 -2.51
C PRO A 100 8.84 -16.11 -1.18
N ASN A 101 9.49 -15.26 -0.40
CA ASN A 101 10.02 -15.60 0.92
C ASN A 101 9.65 -14.50 1.94
N PRO A 102 8.49 -14.64 2.63
CA PRO A 102 8.00 -13.67 3.59
C PRO A 102 8.99 -13.34 4.71
N GLU A 103 9.69 -14.32 5.27
CA GLU A 103 10.62 -14.09 6.37
C GLU A 103 11.86 -13.28 5.94
N ALA A 104 12.41 -13.58 4.78
CA ALA A 104 13.51 -12.78 4.23
C ALA A 104 13.07 -11.35 3.92
N THR A 105 11.85 -11.18 3.40
CA THR A 105 11.28 -9.86 3.10
C THR A 105 11.10 -9.02 4.37
N LYS A 106 10.59 -9.59 5.46
CA LYS A 106 10.47 -8.91 6.77
C LYS A 106 11.79 -8.34 7.26
N GLN A 107 12.86 -9.12 7.12
CA GLN A 107 14.20 -8.73 7.61
C GLN A 107 14.84 -7.64 6.77
N GLN A 108 14.49 -7.56 5.50
CA GLN A 108 15.15 -6.68 4.55
C GLN A 108 14.42 -5.34 4.35
N LEU A 109 13.10 -5.29 4.42
CA LEU A 109 12.35 -4.05 4.24
C LEU A 109 12.52 -3.10 5.43
N LYS A 110 12.65 -1.82 5.13
CA LYS A 110 12.56 -0.71 6.09
C LYS A 110 11.18 -0.06 6.04
N LEU A 111 10.59 0.05 4.85
CA LEU A 111 9.24 0.52 4.64
C LEU A 111 8.66 -0.12 3.39
N LEU A 112 7.45 -0.64 3.51
CA LEU A 112 6.58 -0.97 2.39
C LEU A 112 5.29 -0.16 2.53
N TRP A 113 5.01 0.69 1.55
CA TRP A 113 3.82 1.52 1.47
C TRP A 113 2.97 1.06 0.29
N ILE A 114 1.71 0.81 0.54
CA ILE A 114 0.70 0.51 -0.48
C ILE A 114 -0.45 1.47 -0.23
N SER A 115 -0.88 2.20 -1.24
CA SER A 115 -2.02 3.10 -1.11
C SER A 115 -2.94 3.07 -2.31
N CYS A 116 -4.18 3.52 -2.11
CA CYS A 116 -5.17 3.63 -3.17
C CYS A 116 -6.31 4.58 -2.75
N GLY A 117 -6.94 5.22 -3.71
CA GLY A 117 -8.20 5.92 -3.46
C GLY A 117 -9.35 4.92 -3.23
N ASP A 118 -10.31 5.27 -2.35
CA ASP A 118 -11.46 4.42 -2.00
C ASP A 118 -12.45 4.20 -3.16
N ASN A 119 -12.41 5.08 -4.17
CA ASN A 119 -13.20 4.99 -5.41
C ASN A 119 -12.33 4.66 -6.64
N ASP A 120 -11.12 4.13 -6.43
CA ASP A 120 -10.23 3.73 -7.51
C ASP A 120 -10.60 2.34 -8.04
N ASN A 121 -10.86 2.24 -9.35
CA ASN A 121 -11.19 0.97 -10.01
C ASN A 121 -10.04 -0.07 -9.94
N LEU A 122 -8.84 0.35 -9.56
CA LEU A 122 -7.66 -0.53 -9.41
C LEU A 122 -7.42 -0.98 -7.96
N MET A 123 -8.31 -0.66 -7.02
CA MET A 123 -8.20 -1.01 -5.61
C MET A 123 -7.85 -2.49 -5.39
N SER A 124 -8.44 -3.40 -6.17
CA SER A 124 -8.22 -4.83 -6.03
C SER A 124 -6.76 -5.27 -6.15
N PHE A 125 -5.92 -4.53 -6.90
CA PHE A 125 -4.48 -4.83 -7.02
C PHE A 125 -3.71 -4.45 -5.75
N SER A 126 -4.05 -3.35 -5.13
CA SER A 126 -3.48 -2.91 -3.85
C SER A 126 -3.97 -3.80 -2.71
N GLU A 127 -5.26 -4.08 -2.66
CA GLU A 127 -5.92 -4.87 -1.62
C GLU A 127 -5.43 -6.33 -1.59
N ARG A 128 -5.37 -7.04 -2.72
CA ARG A 128 -4.84 -8.41 -2.76
C ARG A 128 -3.41 -8.51 -2.23
N THR A 129 -2.58 -7.48 -2.53
CA THR A 129 -1.21 -7.42 -2.04
C THR A 129 -1.20 -7.18 -0.53
N HIS A 130 -2.00 -6.25 -0.03
CA HIS A 130 -2.20 -5.99 1.39
C HIS A 130 -2.61 -7.26 2.16
N LEU A 131 -3.65 -7.95 1.68
CA LEU A 131 -4.16 -9.16 2.34
C LEU A 131 -3.11 -10.27 2.44
N TYR A 132 -2.34 -10.47 1.39
CA TYR A 132 -1.24 -11.43 1.41
C TYR A 132 -0.17 -11.04 2.44
N LEU A 133 0.24 -9.77 2.46
CA LEU A 133 1.24 -9.26 3.40
C LEU A 133 0.75 -9.37 4.85
N GLN A 134 -0.53 -9.10 5.10
CA GLN A 134 -1.18 -9.25 6.40
C GLN A 134 -1.18 -10.71 6.84
N GLN A 135 -1.61 -11.64 5.96
CA GLN A 135 -1.60 -13.06 6.23
C GLN A 135 -0.23 -13.59 6.65
N HIS A 136 0.82 -13.08 6.01
CA HIS A 136 2.20 -13.46 6.29
C HIS A 136 2.88 -12.58 7.36
N ARG A 137 2.14 -11.66 7.99
CA ARG A 137 2.64 -10.73 9.02
C ARG A 137 3.87 -9.95 8.57
N ILE A 138 3.85 -9.48 7.33
CA ILE A 138 4.91 -8.61 6.78
C ILE A 138 4.55 -7.17 7.11
N PRO A 139 5.41 -6.43 7.85
CA PRO A 139 5.15 -5.05 8.20
C PRO A 139 5.00 -4.17 6.95
N HIS A 140 3.87 -3.49 6.82
CA HIS A 140 3.59 -2.58 5.72
C HIS A 140 2.51 -1.57 6.13
N ILE A 141 2.47 -0.44 5.45
CA ILE A 141 1.38 0.52 5.55
C ILE A 141 0.44 0.28 4.38
N PHE A 142 -0.84 0.05 4.66
CA PHE A 142 -1.90 0.10 3.68
C PHE A 142 -2.74 1.33 3.94
N TYR A 143 -2.64 2.33 3.06
CA TYR A 143 -3.30 3.62 3.21
C TYR A 143 -4.38 3.80 2.16
N VAL A 144 -5.62 3.99 2.61
CA VAL A 144 -6.77 4.25 1.74
C VAL A 144 -7.36 5.60 2.11
N GLU A 145 -7.55 6.45 1.13
CA GLU A 145 -8.12 7.78 1.31
C GLU A 145 -9.28 8.03 0.33
N PRO A 146 -10.16 9.00 0.60
CA PRO A 146 -11.21 9.37 -0.33
C PRO A 146 -10.65 9.88 -1.64
N GLY A 147 -11.05 9.27 -2.77
CA GLY A 147 -10.65 9.69 -4.11
C GLY A 147 -10.60 8.54 -5.11
N GLY A 148 -10.32 8.89 -6.35
CA GLY A 148 -10.23 7.94 -7.46
C GLY A 148 -8.80 7.70 -7.93
N HIS A 149 -8.68 7.30 -9.19
CA HIS A 149 -7.39 7.09 -9.86
C HIS A 149 -6.84 8.43 -10.38
N ASP A 150 -6.43 9.33 -9.48
CA ASP A 150 -6.09 10.70 -9.84
C ASP A 150 -4.97 11.32 -8.98
N PHE A 151 -4.46 12.46 -9.44
CA PHE A 151 -3.36 13.18 -8.81
C PHE A 151 -3.67 13.74 -7.42
N ASN A 152 -4.94 13.90 -7.02
CA ASN A 152 -5.25 14.39 -5.67
C ASN A 152 -4.87 13.34 -4.64
N VAL A 153 -5.15 12.06 -4.94
CA VAL A 153 -4.72 10.91 -4.14
C VAL A 153 -3.21 10.78 -4.19
N TRP A 154 -2.61 10.68 -5.37
CA TRP A 154 -1.18 10.37 -5.52
C TRP A 154 -0.22 11.42 -4.97
N LYS A 155 -0.57 12.71 -5.04
CA LYS A 155 0.24 13.77 -4.42
C LYS A 155 0.26 13.67 -2.90
N ASN A 156 -0.88 13.29 -2.30
CA ASN A 156 -1.00 13.09 -0.87
C ASN A 156 -0.23 11.84 -0.43
N ASP A 157 -0.38 10.74 -1.18
CA ASP A 157 0.41 9.52 -0.98
C ASP A 157 1.91 9.80 -1.01
N LEU A 158 2.39 10.53 -2.01
CA LEU A 158 3.79 10.91 -2.13
C LEU A 158 4.24 11.79 -0.96
N TYR A 159 3.40 12.74 -0.54
CA TYR A 159 3.69 13.61 0.60
C TYR A 159 3.86 12.81 1.88
N LEU A 160 2.93 11.90 2.18
CA LEU A 160 2.97 11.06 3.39
C LEU A 160 4.14 10.07 3.34
N PHE A 161 4.31 9.36 2.23
CA PHE A 161 5.40 8.40 2.04
C PHE A 161 6.77 9.07 2.16
N SER A 162 6.97 10.23 1.55
CA SER A 162 8.25 10.93 1.57
C SER A 162 8.71 11.35 2.97
N GLN A 163 7.78 11.59 3.87
CA GLN A 163 8.08 11.94 5.26
C GLN A 163 8.63 10.78 6.08
N LEU A 164 8.35 9.55 5.66
CA LEU A 164 8.81 8.32 6.32
C LEU A 164 10.16 7.84 5.79
N LEU A 165 10.56 8.30 4.58
CA LEU A 165 11.77 7.82 3.93
C LEU A 165 13.03 8.12 4.73
N PHE A 166 13.91 7.12 4.84
CA PHE A 166 15.23 7.19 5.46
C PHE A 166 15.22 7.57 6.95
N LYS A 167 14.10 7.34 7.62
CA LYS A 167 13.92 7.55 9.06
C LYS A 167 13.62 6.23 9.76
N PRO A 168 13.89 6.11 11.05
CA PRO A 168 13.38 4.99 11.82
C PRO A 168 11.85 4.94 11.71
N VAL A 169 11.31 3.79 11.33
CA VAL A 169 9.87 3.55 11.24
C VAL A 169 9.48 2.56 12.33
N ASP A 170 8.55 2.94 13.17
CA ASP A 170 7.98 2.04 14.17
C ASP A 170 7.04 1.04 13.49
N THR A 171 7.56 -0.16 13.22
CA THR A 171 6.79 -1.22 12.58
C THR A 171 5.73 -1.83 13.49
N SER A 172 5.81 -1.62 14.81
CA SER A 172 4.80 -2.12 15.75
C SER A 172 3.45 -1.41 15.59
N SER A 173 3.47 -0.19 15.03
CA SER A 173 2.25 0.57 14.73
C SER A 173 1.53 0.10 13.44
N PHE A 174 2.18 -0.69 12.57
CA PHE A 174 1.64 -1.08 11.27
C PHE A 174 0.48 -2.06 11.38
N ASP A 175 0.50 -2.94 12.36
CA ASP A 175 -0.62 -3.87 12.61
C ASP A 175 -1.91 -3.14 13.00
N LYS A 176 -1.80 -1.94 13.56
CA LYS A 176 -2.97 -1.10 13.90
C LYS A 176 -3.58 -0.39 12.69
N TYR A 177 -2.79 -0.12 11.67
CA TYR A 177 -3.22 0.62 10.47
C TYR A 177 -3.45 -0.29 9.25
N GLY A 178 -3.04 -1.56 9.33
CA GLY A 178 -3.24 -2.53 8.27
C GLY A 178 -4.68 -3.03 8.10
N LEU A 179 -5.59 -2.64 8.99
CA LEU A 179 -7.01 -2.95 8.89
C LEU A 179 -7.77 -1.76 8.30
N HIS A 180 -7.77 -1.63 7.00
CA HIS A 180 -8.67 -0.73 6.30
C HIS A 180 -9.92 -1.50 5.86
N GLY A 181 -11.06 -1.00 6.31
CA GLY A 181 -12.34 -1.44 5.82
C GLY A 181 -12.92 -0.39 4.85
N THR A 182 -13.72 -0.83 3.93
CA THR A 182 -14.61 0.03 3.18
C THR A 182 -15.85 0.35 4.00
N ARG A 183 -16.36 1.56 3.89
CA ARG A 183 -17.62 1.95 4.55
C ARG A 183 -18.72 0.98 4.13
N ALA A 184 -19.46 0.42 5.10
CA ALA A 184 -20.59 -0.44 4.79
C ALA A 184 -21.69 0.36 4.08
N GLU A 185 -22.30 -0.20 3.03
CA GLU A 185 -23.35 0.48 2.25
C GLU A 185 -24.59 0.79 3.11
N SER A 186 -24.85 -0.05 4.12
CA SER A 186 -25.93 0.12 5.09
C SER A 186 -25.71 1.23 6.12
N ASN A 187 -24.54 1.86 6.16
CA ASN A 187 -24.26 2.90 7.12
C ASN A 187 -25.20 4.10 6.95
N VAL A 188 -25.70 4.65 8.06
CA VAL A 188 -26.44 5.91 8.05
C VAL A 188 -25.63 7.02 7.39
N ARG A 189 -26.33 7.93 6.72
CA ARG A 189 -25.72 9.04 5.98
C ARG A 189 -24.68 9.76 6.85
N ASN A 190 -23.48 9.96 6.30
CA ASN A 190 -22.31 10.56 6.95
C ASN A 190 -21.65 9.74 8.07
N SER A 191 -22.08 8.52 8.35
CA SER A 191 -21.33 7.62 9.23
C SER A 191 -20.16 6.99 8.47
N LYS A 192 -18.96 7.06 9.06
CA LYS A 192 -17.78 6.41 8.51
C LYS A 192 -17.64 4.94 8.96
N TYR A 193 -18.33 4.56 10.02
CA TYR A 193 -18.27 3.23 10.62
C TYR A 193 -19.67 2.66 10.80
N PRO A 194 -19.79 1.31 10.83
CA PRO A 194 -18.74 0.32 10.66
C PRO A 194 -18.12 0.32 9.25
N GLN A 195 -16.89 -0.14 9.17
CA GLN A 195 -16.21 -0.45 7.91
C GLN A 195 -16.08 -1.97 7.78
N LEU A 196 -16.14 -2.48 6.56
CA LEU A 196 -15.98 -3.90 6.26
C LEU A 196 -14.62 -4.12 5.60
N THR A 197 -13.87 -5.09 6.11
CA THR A 197 -12.62 -5.53 5.50
C THR A 197 -12.90 -6.56 4.40
N ALA A 198 -11.94 -6.78 3.51
CA ALA A 198 -12.06 -7.76 2.44
C ALA A 198 -12.17 -9.21 2.93
N ASP A 199 -11.68 -9.51 4.13
CA ASP A 199 -11.83 -10.79 4.81
C ASP A 199 -13.10 -10.87 5.68
N HIS A 200 -14.09 -10.03 5.38
CA HIS A 200 -15.43 -10.01 6.00
C HIS A 200 -15.43 -9.69 7.50
N ARG A 201 -14.43 -9.00 8.02
CA ARG A 201 -14.46 -8.45 9.38
C ARG A 201 -15.11 -7.07 9.38
N ALA A 202 -15.68 -6.69 10.50
CA ALA A 202 -16.21 -5.34 10.71
C ALA A 202 -15.35 -4.56 11.70
N ILE A 203 -14.97 -3.34 11.31
CA ILE A 203 -14.27 -2.38 12.17
C ILE A 203 -15.32 -1.42 12.73
N PHE A 204 -15.39 -1.35 14.05
CA PHE A 204 -16.26 -0.39 14.76
C PHE A 204 -15.41 0.66 15.44
N ARG A 205 -15.82 1.92 15.31
CA ARG A 205 -15.20 3.04 16.01
C ARG A 205 -16.28 3.97 16.55
N ILE A 206 -16.25 4.23 17.84
CA ILE A 206 -17.24 5.02 18.55
C ILE A 206 -16.53 6.06 19.42
N LYS A 207 -17.02 7.30 19.43
CA LYS A 207 -16.54 8.32 20.35
C LYS A 207 -17.40 8.30 21.61
N ALA A 208 -16.84 7.85 22.72
CA ALA A 208 -17.51 7.79 24.01
C ALA A 208 -16.47 8.08 25.12
N PRO A 209 -16.11 9.38 25.33
CA PRO A 209 -15.00 9.75 26.22
C PRO A 209 -15.28 9.40 27.68
N ASP A 210 -16.54 9.42 28.11
CA ASP A 210 -16.94 9.17 29.49
C ASP A 210 -17.26 7.70 29.78
N ALA A 211 -17.29 6.85 28.75
CA ALA A 211 -17.56 5.42 28.93
C ALA A 211 -16.40 4.71 29.64
N GLN A 212 -16.77 3.82 30.57
CA GLN A 212 -15.82 2.96 31.27
C GLN A 212 -15.58 1.64 30.51
N LYS A 213 -16.60 1.20 29.77
CA LYS A 213 -16.57 0.01 28.93
C LYS A 213 -17.50 0.22 27.73
N VAL A 214 -17.07 -0.22 26.56
CA VAL A 214 -17.88 -0.24 25.32
C VAL A 214 -17.78 -1.62 24.70
N GLN A 215 -18.90 -2.16 24.24
CA GLN A 215 -19.00 -3.46 23.57
C GLN A 215 -19.88 -3.35 22.34
N ILE A 216 -19.58 -4.12 21.33
CA ILE A 216 -20.46 -4.36 20.18
C ILE A 216 -21.03 -5.77 20.33
N ASP A 217 -22.36 -5.90 20.19
CA ASP A 217 -23.05 -7.18 20.28
C ASP A 217 -23.59 -7.57 18.89
N LEU A 218 -23.03 -8.61 18.32
CA LEU A 218 -23.42 -9.20 17.03
C LEU A 218 -23.91 -10.65 17.22
N GLY A 219 -24.59 -10.92 18.35
CA GLY A 219 -24.85 -12.28 18.83
C GLY A 219 -23.68 -12.87 19.64
N ARG A 220 -22.49 -12.29 19.45
CA ARG A 220 -21.31 -12.43 20.31
C ARG A 220 -20.83 -11.02 20.68
N LYS A 221 -20.38 -10.84 21.91
CA LYS A 221 -19.89 -9.56 22.39
C LYS A 221 -18.41 -9.39 22.09
N TYR A 222 -18.09 -8.24 21.49
CA TYR A 222 -16.73 -7.78 21.23
C TYR A 222 -16.40 -6.61 22.14
N ASP A 223 -15.42 -6.77 23.02
CA ASP A 223 -14.94 -5.67 23.84
C ASP A 223 -14.18 -4.67 22.96
N MET A 224 -14.48 -3.39 23.12
CA MET A 224 -13.76 -2.32 22.43
C MET A 224 -12.58 -1.85 23.27
N VAL A 225 -11.51 -1.48 22.60
CA VAL A 225 -10.30 -0.93 23.20
C VAL A 225 -10.34 0.60 23.12
N ARG A 226 -10.11 1.24 24.26
CA ARG A 226 -10.06 2.70 24.35
C ARG A 226 -8.78 3.23 23.70
N GLN A 227 -8.93 4.18 22.77
CA GLN A 227 -7.87 4.90 22.09
C GLN A 227 -7.77 6.34 22.65
N GLU A 228 -6.81 7.11 22.19
CA GLU A 228 -6.69 8.52 22.54
C GLU A 228 -7.94 9.32 22.12
N GLY A 229 -8.22 10.41 22.84
CA GLY A 229 -9.37 11.27 22.56
C GLY A 229 -10.73 10.67 22.90
N GLY A 230 -10.79 9.58 23.68
CA GLY A 230 -12.04 8.94 24.10
C GLY A 230 -12.72 8.17 22.97
N ILE A 231 -11.96 7.75 21.98
CA ILE A 231 -12.40 6.87 20.89
C ILE A 231 -12.27 5.42 21.36
N TRP A 232 -13.25 4.60 21.03
CA TRP A 232 -13.25 3.16 21.27
C TRP A 232 -13.27 2.45 19.92
N GLU A 233 -12.46 1.41 19.79
CA GLU A 233 -12.31 0.65 18.56
C GLU A 233 -12.28 -0.85 18.82
N THR A 234 -12.89 -1.61 17.93
CA THR A 234 -12.75 -3.07 17.87
C THR A 234 -12.88 -3.57 16.45
N VAL A 235 -12.33 -4.75 16.20
CA VAL A 235 -12.46 -5.49 14.95
C VAL A 235 -13.05 -6.85 15.30
N THR A 236 -14.03 -7.28 14.52
CA THR A 236 -14.68 -8.58 14.73
C THR A 236 -13.84 -9.71 14.13
N ASP A 237 -14.21 -10.95 14.44
CA ASP A 237 -13.86 -12.10 13.60
C ASP A 237 -14.54 -11.95 12.24
N SER A 238 -14.18 -12.80 11.25
CA SER A 238 -14.88 -12.82 9.95
C SER A 238 -16.36 -13.14 10.17
N LEU A 239 -17.21 -12.28 9.62
CA LEU A 239 -18.67 -12.40 9.69
C LEU A 239 -19.19 -13.18 8.50
N GLY A 240 -20.25 -13.96 8.71
CA GLY A 240 -20.95 -14.59 7.60
C GLY A 240 -21.67 -13.56 6.72
N GLU A 241 -22.01 -13.95 5.49
CA GLU A 241 -22.84 -13.12 4.61
C GLU A 241 -24.23 -12.88 5.21
N GLY A 242 -24.74 -11.67 5.07
CA GLY A 242 -26.08 -11.29 5.51
C GLY A 242 -26.13 -9.99 6.32
N PHE A 243 -27.30 -9.73 6.91
CA PHE A 243 -27.51 -8.56 7.76
C PHE A 243 -27.09 -8.88 9.19
N HIS A 244 -26.27 -8.00 9.78
CA HIS A 244 -25.85 -8.05 11.17
C HIS A 244 -26.35 -6.77 11.87
N TYR A 245 -27.08 -6.96 12.97
CA TYR A 245 -27.55 -5.86 13.83
C TYR A 245 -26.60 -5.72 15.02
N TYR A 246 -26.29 -4.47 15.38
CA TYR A 246 -25.41 -4.12 16.51
C TYR A 246 -25.95 -2.94 17.31
#